data_296b0014dc1d7cece1f6c922ff9d6924
#
_entry.id   296b0014dc1d7cece1f6c922ff9d6924
#
_cell.length_a   1.000
_cell.length_b   1.000
_cell.length_c   1.000
_cell.angle_alpha   90.00
_cell.angle_beta   90.00
_cell.angle_gamma   90.00
#
_symmetry.space_group_name_H-M   'P 1'
#
loop_
_entity.id
_entity.type
_entity.pdbx_description
1 polymer ?
#
loop_
_entity_poly.entity_id
_entity_poly.type
_entity_poly.pdbx_seq_one_letter_code
_entity_poly.pdbx_strand_id
1 'polypeptide(L)'
;MKNRKIRIIFPPEKKEIHTSIKTPLKEAIKRAGIKIDFPCGGKGICGKCKIKVKGKFSPLTSAEKKHLQSAEKDVRLACQAVVEGDAEVYPLSLVSFPKILTNRINREIKIKPLIKKTYLSLPPPSLKDQIADLSRLEKHLKERGIRYPFADLDLVKKLPRVMREADFKLTAVLKKQRLLTVEKGDTRGKNFGVAFDVGTTTVVGTLMDLDTGEELATRALLNPQASFGEDVVSRIDFLQSHLEGLKILQKRIIGAINRIIQMLSRVGEVKRENIYLATFVGNTVMQHLLLGVNPTNLALYPYVPVLKRSIELKASDLGIRINPQGSLYFFPNIAAFVGGDTVAVILATSLFDDNSQKVRLAIDIGTNGEIVLAKGKKLVCASTAAGPAFEGARISQGMRAERGAIEKVKLEEGKVEIGVIGGGRARGICGSGLIDASSQLLKEEIIDSSGWLKPSSKAKEKWSSRITKKNNHNGFLLVEREKAQDRIPIVLTQKDIRELQLAKGAICSGIKILLTRLEVERGEVDEVLLAGAFGSYINPESAHLIGLIPNFPKAKVRSVGNAASLGAIMALVSEEDCKQAEKISEGVDYVELASFPEFPDILTQAMRFGKQD
;
A
#
# COMPACT_ATOMS: atom_id res chain seq x y z
N MET A 1 4.46 42.03 22.37
CA MET A 1 3.72 41.02 23.15
C MET A 1 4.62 39.80 23.35
N LYS A 2 5.06 39.51 24.58
CA LYS A 2 5.95 38.37 24.89
C LYS A 2 5.30 37.05 24.47
N ASN A 3 5.98 36.22 23.71
CA ASN A 3 5.57 34.87 23.30
C ASN A 3 5.25 34.02 24.55
N ARG A 4 4.01 34.02 25.00
CA ARG A 4 3.54 33.17 26.10
C ARG A 4 3.60 31.72 25.63
N LYS A 5 4.52 30.92 26.18
CA LYS A 5 4.58 29.48 25.98
C LYS A 5 3.44 28.82 26.74
N ILE A 6 2.76 27.90 26.11
CA ILE A 6 1.72 27.05 26.68
C ILE A 6 2.18 25.60 26.72
N ARG A 7 1.66 24.86 27.68
CA ARG A 7 2.00 23.47 27.97
C ARG A 7 0.90 22.58 27.38
N ILE A 8 1.28 21.56 26.59
CA ILE A 8 0.36 20.57 26.07
C ILE A 8 0.81 19.19 26.52
N ILE A 9 -0.05 18.47 27.25
CA ILE A 9 0.20 17.15 27.79
C ILE A 9 -0.57 16.13 26.97
N PHE A 10 0.05 14.98 26.70
CA PHE A 10 -0.53 13.81 26.07
C PHE A 10 -0.47 12.63 27.05
N PRO A 11 -1.45 12.53 27.98
CA PRO A 11 -1.39 11.59 29.10
C PRO A 11 -1.19 10.12 28.72
N PRO A 12 -1.86 9.59 27.65
CA PRO A 12 -1.69 8.19 27.26
C PRO A 12 -0.27 7.84 26.84
N GLU A 13 0.42 8.77 26.17
CA GLU A 13 1.79 8.60 25.67
C GLU A 13 2.85 9.06 26.65
N LYS A 14 2.46 9.59 27.83
CA LYS A 14 3.35 10.17 28.83
C LYS A 14 4.30 11.23 28.22
N LYS A 15 3.78 12.05 27.29
CA LYS A 15 4.52 13.09 26.58
C LYS A 15 4.02 14.48 26.93
N GLU A 16 4.91 15.44 26.84
CA GLU A 16 4.66 16.85 27.07
C GLU A 16 5.44 17.70 26.05
N ILE A 17 4.83 18.78 25.60
CA ILE A 17 5.50 19.78 24.76
C ILE A 17 5.15 21.19 25.21
N HIS A 18 6.10 22.13 24.98
CA HIS A 18 5.86 23.55 25.13
C HIS A 18 5.81 24.21 23.75
N THR A 19 4.79 25.01 23.50
CA THR A 19 4.58 25.69 22.22
C THR A 19 4.00 27.09 22.41
N SER A 20 3.89 27.84 21.34
CA SER A 20 3.28 29.17 21.36
C SER A 20 1.76 29.08 21.41
N ILE A 21 1.10 30.06 22.01
CA ILE A 21 -0.35 30.22 21.90
C ILE A 21 -0.77 30.35 20.44
N LYS A 22 -1.95 29.85 20.08
CA LYS A 22 -2.47 29.74 18.70
C LYS A 22 -1.73 28.74 17.83
N THR A 23 -1.05 27.74 18.41
CA THR A 23 -0.48 26.63 17.64
C THR A 23 -1.61 25.72 17.13
N PRO A 24 -1.67 25.38 15.83
CA PRO A 24 -2.59 24.36 15.32
C PRO A 24 -2.39 23.02 16.03
N LEU A 25 -3.46 22.38 16.47
CA LEU A 25 -3.38 21.11 17.22
C LEU A 25 -2.67 20.01 16.41
N LYS A 26 -2.91 19.95 15.08
CA LYS A 26 -2.18 19.05 14.15
C LYS A 26 -0.65 19.23 14.26
N GLU A 27 -0.18 20.45 14.40
CA GLU A 27 1.25 20.76 14.52
C GLU A 27 1.79 20.39 15.90
N ALA A 28 1.05 20.68 16.96
CA ALA A 28 1.39 20.29 18.32
C ALA A 28 1.55 18.77 18.45
N ILE A 29 0.60 18.00 17.93
CA ILE A 29 0.64 16.54 17.87
C ILE A 29 1.86 16.03 17.11
N LYS A 30 2.17 16.66 15.97
CA LYS A 30 3.35 16.31 15.17
C LYS A 30 4.65 16.59 15.91
N ARG A 31 4.77 17.71 16.62
CA ARG A 31 5.94 18.06 17.45
C ARG A 31 6.11 17.08 18.62
N ALA A 32 5.01 16.61 19.23
CA ALA A 32 5.04 15.58 20.25
C ALA A 32 5.44 14.19 19.70
N GLY A 33 5.56 14.03 18.38
CA GLY A 33 5.86 12.75 17.76
C GLY A 33 4.74 11.72 17.93
N ILE A 34 3.50 12.19 18.08
CA ILE A 34 2.30 11.34 18.19
C ILE A 34 1.72 11.16 16.80
N LYS A 35 1.34 9.93 16.49
CA LYS A 35 0.79 9.58 15.17
C LYS A 35 -0.73 9.63 15.21
N ILE A 36 -1.30 10.50 14.42
CA ILE A 36 -2.74 10.58 14.12
C ILE A 36 -2.89 10.63 12.61
N ASP A 37 -3.86 9.90 12.10
CA ASP A 37 -4.19 9.91 10.67
C ASP A 37 -5.00 11.16 10.31
N PHE A 38 -4.64 11.76 9.18
CA PHE A 38 -5.37 12.87 8.57
C PHE A 38 -5.82 12.47 7.16
N PRO A 39 -6.79 11.56 7.01
CA PRO A 39 -7.12 10.95 5.74
C PRO A 39 -7.45 11.95 4.62
N CYS A 40 -8.10 13.05 4.93
CA CYS A 40 -8.38 14.12 3.95
C CYS A 40 -7.27 15.20 3.86
N GLY A 41 -6.03 14.89 4.24
CA GLY A 41 -4.92 15.85 4.25
C GLY A 41 -5.08 17.00 5.26
N GLY A 42 -6.08 16.94 6.15
CA GLY A 42 -6.38 17.99 7.11
C GLY A 42 -7.39 19.03 6.62
N LYS A 43 -8.09 18.76 5.50
CA LYS A 43 -9.11 19.66 4.90
C LYS A 43 -10.40 19.75 5.74
N GLY A 44 -10.57 18.97 6.81
CA GLY A 44 -11.77 18.97 7.67
C GLY A 44 -12.98 18.28 7.07
N ILE A 45 -12.85 17.57 5.94
CA ILE A 45 -13.96 17.00 5.18
C ILE A 45 -14.38 15.61 5.65
N CYS A 46 -13.46 14.82 6.22
CA CYS A 46 -13.72 13.40 6.53
C CYS A 46 -14.15 13.15 7.99
N GLY A 47 -13.90 14.07 8.92
CA GLY A 47 -14.22 13.93 10.34
C GLY A 47 -13.45 12.84 11.10
N LYS A 48 -12.41 12.22 10.50
CA LYS A 48 -11.71 11.04 11.05
C LYS A 48 -10.66 11.36 12.11
N CYS A 49 -10.14 12.58 12.15
CA CYS A 49 -9.11 12.99 13.12
C CYS A 49 -9.72 13.51 14.44
N LYS A 50 -10.80 12.85 14.92
CA LYS A 50 -11.40 13.16 16.22
C LYS A 50 -10.42 12.87 17.35
N ILE A 51 -10.33 13.78 18.30
CA ILE A 51 -9.43 13.71 19.44
C ILE A 51 -10.14 14.28 20.65
N LYS A 52 -10.01 13.61 21.79
CA LYS A 52 -10.55 14.14 23.04
C LYS A 52 -9.56 15.15 23.63
N VAL A 53 -10.07 16.28 24.07
CA VAL A 53 -9.25 17.40 24.58
C VAL A 53 -9.82 17.94 25.88
N LYS A 54 -8.93 18.49 26.72
CA LYS A 54 -9.29 19.34 27.86
C LYS A 54 -8.41 20.58 27.83
N GLY A 55 -8.95 21.72 28.18
CA GLY A 55 -8.23 23.00 28.19
C GLY A 55 -8.82 24.02 27.23
N LYS A 56 -8.02 25.02 26.86
CA LYS A 56 -8.50 26.16 26.06
C LYS A 56 -8.15 26.01 24.59
N PHE A 57 -9.17 25.97 23.75
CA PHE A 57 -9.06 25.83 22.29
C PHE A 57 -9.89 26.90 21.58
N SER A 58 -9.58 27.15 20.32
CA SER A 58 -10.38 27.99 19.42
C SER A 58 -11.86 27.57 19.37
N PRO A 59 -12.79 28.45 19.04
CA PRO A 59 -14.18 28.07 18.75
C PRO A 59 -14.26 26.97 17.71
N LEU A 60 -15.37 26.19 17.73
CA LEU A 60 -15.61 25.14 16.73
C LEU A 60 -15.73 25.73 15.34
N THR A 61 -14.95 25.21 14.40
CA THR A 61 -15.05 25.58 12.99
C THR A 61 -16.33 25.02 12.35
N SER A 62 -16.71 25.52 11.17
CA SER A 62 -17.86 24.98 10.40
C SER A 62 -17.68 23.50 10.06
N ALA A 63 -16.45 23.09 9.76
CA ALA A 63 -16.10 21.69 9.52
C ALA A 63 -16.31 20.83 10.78
N GLU A 64 -15.92 21.31 11.95
CA GLU A 64 -16.13 20.60 13.21
C GLU A 64 -17.62 20.49 13.55
N LYS A 65 -18.40 21.55 13.40
CA LYS A 65 -19.85 21.55 13.62
C LYS A 65 -20.57 20.52 12.74
N LYS A 66 -20.07 20.27 11.52
CA LYS A 66 -20.62 19.28 10.60
C LYS A 66 -20.36 17.83 11.04
N HIS A 67 -19.23 17.57 11.70
CA HIS A 67 -18.76 16.22 12.01
C HIS A 67 -18.87 15.83 13.49
N LEU A 68 -18.97 16.79 14.40
CA LEU A 68 -19.11 16.56 15.84
C LEU A 68 -20.59 16.60 16.23
N GLN A 69 -20.94 15.73 17.19
CA GLN A 69 -22.31 15.69 17.75
C GLN A 69 -22.40 16.64 18.95
N SER A 70 -23.59 17.11 19.25
CA SER A 70 -23.85 17.97 20.41
C SER A 70 -23.46 17.34 21.76
N ALA A 71 -23.42 16.00 21.84
CA ALA A 71 -22.98 15.26 23.01
C ALA A 71 -21.44 15.12 23.12
N GLU A 72 -20.67 15.47 22.10
CA GLU A 72 -19.21 15.35 22.07
C GLU A 72 -18.52 16.64 22.52
N LYS A 73 -18.87 17.17 23.71
CA LYS A 73 -18.39 18.47 24.21
C LYS A 73 -16.88 18.60 24.31
N ASP A 74 -16.16 17.49 24.58
CA ASP A 74 -14.70 17.45 24.77
C ASP A 74 -13.96 16.88 23.56
N VAL A 75 -14.59 16.83 22.39
CA VAL A 75 -13.99 16.29 21.18
C VAL A 75 -13.75 17.38 20.14
N ARG A 76 -12.59 17.37 19.51
CA ARG A 76 -12.21 18.28 18.44
C ARG A 76 -11.72 17.49 17.21
N LEU A 77 -11.71 18.13 16.05
CA LEU A 77 -10.97 17.62 14.90
C LEU A 77 -9.53 18.13 14.99
N ALA A 78 -8.56 17.23 15.16
CA ALA A 78 -7.15 17.60 15.32
C ALA A 78 -6.60 18.47 14.17
N CYS A 79 -7.18 18.35 12.97
CA CYS A 79 -6.78 19.15 11.81
C CYS A 79 -7.37 20.57 11.79
N GLN A 80 -8.39 20.86 12.61
CA GLN A 80 -9.12 22.12 12.59
C GLN A 80 -8.92 22.94 13.87
N ALA A 81 -8.70 22.27 15.01
CA ALA A 81 -8.56 22.91 16.30
C ALA A 81 -7.23 23.65 16.43
N VAL A 82 -7.26 24.79 17.15
CA VAL A 82 -6.10 25.59 17.52
C VAL A 82 -6.02 25.66 19.05
N VAL A 83 -4.84 25.48 19.62
CA VAL A 83 -4.61 25.52 21.07
C VAL A 83 -4.40 26.97 21.52
N GLU A 84 -5.18 27.42 22.49
CA GLU A 84 -5.17 28.81 22.99
C GLU A 84 -4.74 28.94 24.46
N GLY A 85 -4.42 27.82 25.10
CA GLY A 85 -3.93 27.77 26.50
C GLY A 85 -3.39 26.39 26.82
N ASP A 86 -3.04 26.18 28.09
CA ASP A 86 -2.61 24.85 28.54
C ASP A 86 -3.70 23.82 28.28
N ALA A 87 -3.29 22.63 27.80
CA ALA A 87 -4.23 21.63 27.34
C ALA A 87 -3.74 20.20 27.58
N GLU A 88 -4.70 19.30 27.78
CA GLU A 88 -4.52 17.86 27.72
C GLU A 88 -5.17 17.31 26.44
N VAL A 89 -4.45 16.46 25.75
CA VAL A 89 -4.86 15.90 24.45
C VAL A 89 -4.79 14.37 24.53
N TYR A 90 -5.93 13.72 24.26
CA TYR A 90 -6.08 12.27 24.34
C TYR A 90 -6.35 11.72 22.95
N PRO A 91 -5.34 11.19 22.23
CA PRO A 91 -5.55 10.53 20.96
C PRO A 91 -6.50 9.34 21.11
N LEU A 92 -7.59 9.33 20.36
CA LEU A 92 -8.59 8.26 20.42
C LEU A 92 -8.13 7.00 19.67
N SER A 93 -7.11 7.11 18.83
CA SER A 93 -6.53 5.98 18.08
C SER A 93 -5.01 6.06 18.10
N LEU A 94 -4.38 5.09 18.78
CA LEU A 94 -2.98 4.77 18.50
C LEU A 94 -2.94 4.10 17.13
N VAL A 95 -2.06 4.57 16.25
CA VAL A 95 -1.83 3.93 14.95
C VAL A 95 -1.27 2.55 15.21
N SER A 96 -2.09 1.51 15.08
CA SER A 96 -1.60 0.12 15.07
C SER A 96 -0.82 -0.13 13.78
N PHE A 97 0.20 -0.98 13.84
CA PHE A 97 0.90 -1.40 12.63
C PHE A 97 -0.06 -2.23 11.77
N PRO A 98 -0.10 -1.99 10.44
CA PRO A 98 -0.91 -2.80 9.54
C PRO A 98 -0.56 -4.28 9.72
N LYS A 99 -1.58 -5.15 9.75
CA LYS A 99 -1.38 -6.59 9.73
C LYS A 99 -0.81 -6.97 8.36
N ILE A 100 0.41 -7.51 8.35
CA ILE A 100 1.06 -7.96 7.13
C ILE A 100 0.49 -9.33 6.79
N LEU A 101 -0.03 -9.47 5.56
CA LEU A 101 -0.49 -10.75 5.05
C LEU A 101 0.71 -11.57 4.58
N THR A 102 0.88 -12.71 5.23
CA THR A 102 1.92 -13.69 4.89
C THR A 102 1.40 -14.82 4.00
N ASN A 103 0.09 -14.83 3.67
CA ASN A 103 -0.44 -15.82 2.75
C ASN A 103 0.18 -15.62 1.37
N ARG A 104 0.94 -16.61 0.93
CA ARG A 104 1.69 -16.59 -0.32
C ARG A 104 1.06 -17.52 -1.33
N ILE A 105 1.19 -17.15 -2.58
CA ILE A 105 1.01 -18.07 -3.70
C ILE A 105 2.08 -19.14 -3.55
N ASN A 106 1.68 -20.43 -3.58
CA ASN A 106 2.64 -21.55 -3.57
C ASN A 106 3.31 -21.62 -4.95
N ARG A 107 4.35 -20.81 -5.14
CA ARG A 107 5.17 -20.80 -6.35
C ARG A 107 6.64 -21.07 -5.95
N GLU A 108 7.27 -21.99 -6.63
CA GLU A 108 8.70 -22.22 -6.53
C GLU A 108 9.43 -21.04 -7.17
N ILE A 109 10.22 -20.32 -6.38
CA ILE A 109 11.02 -19.18 -6.85
C ILE A 109 12.42 -19.70 -7.17
N LYS A 110 12.83 -19.56 -8.43
CA LYS A 110 14.19 -19.88 -8.85
C LYS A 110 15.14 -18.79 -8.38
N ILE A 111 16.04 -19.12 -7.47
CA ILE A 111 17.02 -18.18 -6.93
C ILE A 111 18.18 -18.04 -7.91
N LYS A 112 18.28 -16.86 -8.52
CA LYS A 112 19.38 -16.43 -9.40
C LYS A 112 19.65 -14.94 -9.13
N PRO A 113 20.29 -14.63 -8.00
CA PRO A 113 20.42 -13.24 -7.56
C PRO A 113 21.29 -12.42 -8.52
N LEU A 114 20.89 -11.16 -8.72
CA LEU A 114 21.69 -10.21 -9.48
C LEU A 114 23.01 -9.86 -8.80
N ILE A 115 23.06 -9.97 -7.47
CA ILE A 115 24.25 -9.70 -6.68
C ILE A 115 24.93 -11.03 -6.36
N LYS A 116 26.22 -11.13 -6.70
CA LYS A 116 27.06 -12.30 -6.41
C LYS A 116 28.30 -11.87 -5.64
N LYS A 117 28.68 -12.66 -4.66
CA LYS A 117 29.90 -12.48 -3.87
C LYS A 117 30.92 -13.56 -4.17
N THR A 118 32.14 -13.14 -4.50
CA THR A 118 33.23 -14.05 -4.81
C THR A 118 34.40 -13.76 -3.89
N TYR A 119 34.78 -14.73 -3.07
CA TYR A 119 35.95 -14.64 -2.22
C TYR A 119 37.22 -14.85 -3.03
N LEU A 120 38.22 -14.00 -2.81
CA LEU A 120 39.51 -13.99 -3.47
C LEU A 120 40.63 -14.00 -2.44
N SER A 121 41.61 -14.87 -2.60
CA SER A 121 42.90 -14.81 -1.92
C SER A 121 43.94 -14.45 -2.97
N LEU A 122 44.42 -13.21 -2.90
CA LEU A 122 45.38 -12.66 -3.87
C LEU A 122 46.79 -12.78 -3.32
N PRO A 123 47.81 -13.03 -4.13
CA PRO A 123 49.20 -12.97 -3.68
C PRO A 123 49.55 -11.52 -3.30
N PRO A 124 50.27 -11.29 -2.18
CA PRO A 124 50.73 -9.95 -1.84
C PRO A 124 51.81 -9.49 -2.84
N PRO A 125 51.95 -8.17 -3.07
CA PRO A 125 52.98 -7.63 -3.95
C PRO A 125 54.39 -7.93 -3.37
N SER A 126 55.36 -8.07 -4.27
CA SER A 126 56.76 -8.25 -3.91
C SER A 126 57.65 -7.50 -4.93
N LEU A 127 58.93 -7.40 -4.66
CA LEU A 127 59.87 -6.81 -5.64
C LEU A 127 59.89 -7.55 -6.99
N LYS A 128 59.49 -8.84 -7.00
CA LYS A 128 59.35 -9.64 -8.23
C LYS A 128 57.96 -9.60 -8.84
N ASP A 129 56.96 -9.08 -8.11
CA ASP A 129 55.56 -8.95 -8.56
C ASP A 129 55.03 -7.59 -8.16
N GLN A 130 55.23 -6.59 -8.99
CA GLN A 130 54.81 -5.19 -8.80
C GLN A 130 53.56 -4.87 -9.61
N ILE A 131 52.69 -5.85 -9.90
CA ILE A 131 51.41 -5.63 -10.60
C ILE A 131 50.54 -4.68 -9.78
N ALA A 132 49.94 -3.71 -10.44
CA ALA A 132 49.03 -2.73 -9.82
C ALA A 132 47.84 -3.43 -9.11
N ASP A 133 47.39 -2.90 -7.98
CA ASP A 133 46.33 -3.47 -7.15
C ASP A 133 45.06 -3.81 -7.96
N LEU A 134 44.63 -2.91 -8.83
CA LEU A 134 43.45 -3.13 -9.69
C LEU A 134 43.69 -4.26 -10.69
N SER A 135 44.86 -4.25 -11.37
CA SER A 135 45.19 -5.28 -12.34
C SER A 135 45.36 -6.66 -11.68
N ARG A 136 45.86 -6.69 -10.43
CA ARG A 136 45.95 -7.93 -9.61
C ARG A 136 44.55 -8.49 -9.33
N LEU A 137 43.58 -7.61 -8.94
CA LEU A 137 42.20 -7.99 -8.73
C LEU A 137 41.54 -8.49 -10.05
N GLU A 138 41.73 -7.76 -11.13
CA GLU A 138 41.19 -8.10 -12.46
C GLU A 138 41.70 -9.45 -12.97
N LYS A 139 42.98 -9.70 -12.84
CA LYS A 139 43.57 -10.99 -13.22
C LYS A 139 42.89 -12.17 -12.53
N HIS A 140 42.70 -12.09 -11.20
CA HIS A 140 42.12 -13.20 -10.43
C HIS A 140 40.59 -13.32 -10.64
N LEU A 141 39.88 -12.21 -10.97
CA LEU A 141 38.49 -12.25 -11.41
C LEU A 141 38.39 -12.94 -12.78
N LYS A 142 39.27 -12.60 -13.72
CA LYS A 142 39.31 -13.20 -15.06
C LYS A 142 39.59 -14.72 -15.02
N GLU A 143 40.50 -15.17 -14.15
CA GLU A 143 40.78 -16.59 -13.92
C GLU A 143 39.55 -17.37 -13.46
N ARG A 144 38.55 -16.69 -12.85
CA ARG A 144 37.24 -17.25 -12.46
C ARG A 144 36.13 -17.01 -13.49
N GLY A 145 36.48 -16.62 -14.72
CA GLY A 145 35.52 -16.35 -15.79
C GLY A 145 34.72 -15.04 -15.63
N ILE A 146 35.13 -14.19 -14.68
CA ILE A 146 34.47 -12.92 -14.42
C ILE A 146 35.21 -11.83 -15.21
N ARG A 147 34.59 -11.34 -16.26
CA ARG A 147 35.10 -10.19 -17.03
C ARG A 147 34.57 -8.89 -16.41
N TYR A 148 35.47 -7.96 -16.17
CA TYR A 148 35.18 -6.70 -15.53
C TYR A 148 35.68 -5.55 -16.40
N PRO A 149 34.80 -4.72 -16.98
CA PRO A 149 35.25 -3.74 -17.96
C PRO A 149 35.65 -2.36 -17.38
N PHE A 150 35.16 -1.96 -16.18
CA PHE A 150 35.41 -0.62 -15.64
C PHE A 150 35.42 -0.57 -14.11
N ALA A 151 36.41 0.13 -13.53
CA ALA A 151 36.44 0.48 -12.12
C ALA A 151 35.70 1.80 -11.87
N ASP A 152 34.75 1.78 -10.92
CA ASP A 152 34.21 3.01 -10.36
C ASP A 152 35.30 3.70 -9.53
N LEU A 153 35.40 5.03 -9.61
CA LEU A 153 36.41 5.81 -8.87
C LEU A 153 36.38 5.53 -7.36
N ASP A 154 35.20 5.32 -6.78
CA ASP A 154 35.06 5.00 -5.37
C ASP A 154 35.67 3.66 -5.02
N LEU A 155 35.57 2.67 -5.93
CA LEU A 155 36.25 1.39 -5.78
C LEU A 155 37.79 1.58 -5.82
N VAL A 156 38.29 2.32 -6.81
CA VAL A 156 39.75 2.56 -6.96
C VAL A 156 40.32 3.23 -5.71
N LYS A 157 39.63 4.26 -5.17
CA LYS A 157 40.05 4.92 -3.92
C LYS A 157 40.07 3.98 -2.71
N LYS A 158 39.15 3.04 -2.64
CA LYS A 158 39.00 2.10 -1.51
C LYS A 158 39.96 0.91 -1.58
N LEU A 159 40.27 0.46 -2.80
CA LEU A 159 40.98 -0.80 -3.08
C LEU A 159 42.31 -0.94 -2.35
N PRO A 160 43.26 0.03 -2.39
CA PRO A 160 44.54 -0.11 -1.76
C PRO A 160 44.47 -0.39 -0.26
N ARG A 161 43.54 0.31 0.42
CA ARG A 161 43.32 0.15 1.84
C ARG A 161 42.73 -1.22 2.18
N VAL A 162 41.66 -1.63 1.46
CA VAL A 162 40.96 -2.88 1.74
C VAL A 162 41.89 -4.09 1.48
N MET A 163 42.70 -4.07 0.42
CA MET A 163 43.62 -5.15 0.10
C MET A 163 44.65 -5.36 1.23
N ARG A 164 45.25 -4.28 1.72
CA ARG A 164 46.28 -4.35 2.76
C ARG A 164 45.71 -4.68 4.15
N GLU A 165 44.62 -4.06 4.53
CA GLU A 165 43.93 -4.37 5.80
C GLU A 165 43.36 -5.79 5.85
N ALA A 166 43.10 -6.40 4.70
CA ALA A 166 42.58 -7.74 4.57
C ALA A 166 43.69 -8.80 4.31
N ASP A 167 44.96 -8.41 4.35
CA ASP A 167 46.07 -9.29 3.96
C ASP A 167 45.78 -9.97 2.61
N PHE A 168 45.33 -9.19 1.62
CA PHE A 168 44.98 -9.63 0.26
C PHE A 168 43.88 -10.71 0.20
N LYS A 169 43.16 -10.94 1.30
CA LYS A 169 42.00 -11.84 1.38
C LYS A 169 40.72 -10.99 1.40
N LEU A 170 39.96 -10.96 0.30
CA LEU A 170 38.85 -10.07 0.13
C LEU A 170 37.68 -10.73 -0.61
N THR A 171 36.49 -10.15 -0.47
CA THR A 171 35.31 -10.59 -1.23
C THR A 171 34.95 -9.51 -2.25
N ALA A 172 34.93 -9.88 -3.52
CA ALA A 172 34.41 -9.06 -4.61
C ALA A 172 32.89 -9.16 -4.64
N VAL A 173 32.19 -8.02 -4.65
CA VAL A 173 30.73 -7.92 -4.75
C VAL A 173 30.39 -7.50 -6.17
N LEU A 174 29.68 -8.34 -6.89
CA LEU A 174 29.38 -8.21 -8.31
C LEU A 174 27.88 -8.08 -8.55
N LYS A 175 27.48 -7.21 -9.47
CA LYS A 175 26.15 -7.21 -10.06
C LYS A 175 26.28 -7.55 -11.54
N LYS A 176 25.80 -8.74 -11.93
CA LYS A 176 26.09 -9.30 -13.26
C LYS A 176 27.62 -9.33 -13.48
N GLN A 177 28.11 -8.59 -14.46
CA GLN A 177 29.54 -8.45 -14.75
C GLN A 177 30.18 -7.17 -14.20
N ARG A 178 29.44 -6.35 -13.43
CA ARG A 178 29.94 -5.10 -12.85
C ARG A 178 30.39 -5.32 -11.41
N LEU A 179 31.65 -4.98 -11.11
CA LEU A 179 32.17 -4.96 -9.75
C LEU A 179 31.64 -3.72 -9.02
N LEU A 180 30.82 -3.92 -7.99
CA LEU A 180 30.25 -2.84 -7.19
C LEU A 180 31.22 -2.34 -6.13
N THR A 181 31.85 -3.28 -5.42
CA THR A 181 32.79 -2.97 -4.33
C THR A 181 33.62 -4.22 -3.96
N VAL A 182 34.59 -4.01 -3.08
CA VAL A 182 35.33 -5.08 -2.39
C VAL A 182 35.14 -4.97 -0.89
N GLU A 183 35.12 -6.13 -0.21
CA GLU A 183 34.94 -6.23 1.23
C GLU A 183 36.13 -7.02 1.83
N LYS A 184 36.46 -6.69 3.08
CA LYS A 184 37.54 -7.36 3.81
C LYS A 184 37.16 -8.77 4.22
N GLY A 185 37.99 -9.73 3.95
CA GLY A 185 37.83 -11.15 4.32
C GLY A 185 36.73 -11.87 3.52
N ASP A 186 36.28 -13.01 4.03
CA ASP A 186 35.19 -13.79 3.44
C ASP A 186 33.82 -13.30 3.97
N THR A 187 33.04 -12.71 3.08
CA THR A 187 31.70 -12.15 3.39
C THR A 187 30.63 -12.77 2.52
N ARG A 188 30.86 -13.94 1.91
CA ARG A 188 29.90 -14.60 1.02
C ARG A 188 28.54 -14.83 1.67
N GLY A 189 28.51 -15.24 2.93
CA GLY A 189 27.25 -15.43 3.67
C GLY A 189 26.54 -14.12 4.16
N LYS A 190 26.91 -12.94 3.62
CA LYS A 190 26.32 -11.64 4.00
C LYS A 190 25.80 -10.93 2.75
N ASN A 191 24.89 -11.56 2.02
CA ASN A 191 24.36 -11.07 0.75
C ASN A 191 22.84 -10.85 0.86
N PHE A 192 22.44 -9.61 1.18
CA PHE A 192 21.05 -9.31 1.48
C PHE A 192 20.45 -8.28 0.54
N GLY A 193 19.12 -8.34 0.41
CA GLY A 193 18.33 -7.38 -0.34
C GLY A 193 17.00 -7.07 0.34
N VAL A 194 16.34 -5.99 -0.09
CA VAL A 194 15.02 -5.59 0.43
C VAL A 194 14.06 -5.37 -0.73
N ALA A 195 12.90 -6.03 -0.70
CA ALA A 195 11.79 -5.76 -1.60
C ALA A 195 10.82 -4.76 -0.96
N PHE A 196 10.42 -3.74 -1.71
CA PHE A 196 9.46 -2.73 -1.29
C PHE A 196 8.21 -2.74 -2.15
N ASP A 197 7.06 -2.77 -1.49
CA ASP A 197 5.76 -2.44 -2.04
C ASP A 197 5.37 -1.06 -1.52
N VAL A 198 5.39 -0.06 -2.42
CA VAL A 198 5.17 1.35 -2.11
C VAL A 198 3.73 1.73 -2.46
N GLY A 199 2.79 1.26 -1.65
CA GLY A 199 1.38 1.55 -1.83
C GLY A 199 1.01 3.00 -1.48
N THR A 200 -0.14 3.44 -1.97
CA THR A 200 -0.71 4.76 -1.66
C THR A 200 -0.93 4.94 -0.16
N THR A 201 -1.41 3.91 0.51
CA THR A 201 -1.78 3.93 1.94
C THR A 201 -0.70 3.32 2.83
N THR A 202 -0.05 2.25 2.40
CA THR A 202 0.90 1.46 3.20
C THR A 202 2.17 1.21 2.40
N VAL A 203 3.32 1.30 3.06
CA VAL A 203 4.61 0.89 2.50
C VAL A 203 5.07 -0.36 3.24
N VAL A 204 5.31 -1.43 2.49
CA VAL A 204 5.80 -2.72 3.01
C VAL A 204 7.23 -2.93 2.54
N GLY A 205 8.09 -3.40 3.42
CA GLY A 205 9.45 -3.83 3.09
C GLY A 205 9.73 -5.23 3.61
N THR A 206 10.36 -6.07 2.81
CA THR A 206 10.74 -7.45 3.14
C THR A 206 12.24 -7.63 2.91
N LEU A 207 12.96 -8.00 3.97
CA LEU A 207 14.40 -8.32 3.94
C LEU A 207 14.59 -9.79 3.59
N MET A 208 15.45 -10.04 2.61
CA MET A 208 15.74 -11.37 2.08
C MET A 208 17.24 -11.66 2.13
N ASP A 209 17.59 -12.89 2.40
CA ASP A 209 18.87 -13.44 2.03
C ASP A 209 18.84 -13.75 0.52
N LEU A 210 19.76 -13.17 -0.26
CA LEU A 210 19.77 -13.30 -1.71
C LEU A 210 20.30 -14.64 -2.20
N ASP A 211 21.10 -15.33 -1.40
CA ASP A 211 21.71 -16.60 -1.79
C ASP A 211 20.80 -17.79 -1.49
N THR A 212 20.00 -17.71 -0.42
CA THR A 212 19.06 -18.76 -0.01
C THR A 212 17.62 -18.49 -0.43
N GLY A 213 17.25 -17.20 -0.65
CA GLY A 213 15.89 -16.78 -0.87
C GLY A 213 15.03 -16.77 0.41
N GLU A 214 15.64 -16.90 1.57
CA GLU A 214 14.95 -16.87 2.86
C GLU A 214 14.47 -15.45 3.19
N GLU A 215 13.23 -15.35 3.67
CA GLU A 215 12.70 -14.12 4.26
C GLU A 215 13.14 -13.99 5.71
N LEU A 216 13.94 -12.97 5.99
CA LEU A 216 14.46 -12.72 7.33
C LEU A 216 13.54 -11.84 8.17
N ALA A 217 12.88 -10.88 7.57
CA ALA A 217 11.96 -9.99 8.25
C ALA A 217 11.05 -9.23 7.28
N THR A 218 9.82 -8.94 7.70
CA THR A 218 8.90 -8.05 6.97
C THR A 218 8.37 -6.96 7.91
N ARG A 219 8.34 -5.70 7.45
CA ARG A 219 7.84 -4.55 8.19
C ARG A 219 7.03 -3.64 7.28
N ALA A 220 6.00 -3.04 7.87
CA ALA A 220 5.17 -2.07 7.18
C ALA A 220 5.02 -0.77 7.97
N LEU A 221 4.84 0.33 7.26
CA LEU A 221 4.47 1.62 7.80
C LEU A 221 3.34 2.22 6.97
N LEU A 222 2.52 3.04 7.60
CA LEU A 222 1.61 3.91 6.86
C LEU A 222 2.43 4.87 5.99
N ASN A 223 2.00 5.05 4.76
CA ASN A 223 2.63 6.00 3.86
C ASN A 223 2.46 7.43 4.42
N PRO A 224 3.55 8.11 4.83
CA PRO A 224 3.43 9.43 5.44
C PRO A 224 2.95 10.52 4.47
N GLN A 225 2.89 10.22 3.18
CA GLN A 225 2.30 11.11 2.19
C GLN A 225 0.77 11.22 2.33
N ALA A 226 0.11 10.25 2.99
CA ALA A 226 -1.32 10.30 3.26
C ALA A 226 -1.77 11.55 4.03
N SER A 227 -0.87 12.17 4.81
CA SER A 227 -1.16 13.46 5.47
C SER A 227 -1.26 14.66 4.51
N PHE A 228 -0.93 14.48 3.24
CA PHE A 228 -1.02 15.48 2.17
C PHE A 228 -2.10 15.15 1.13
N GLY A 229 -2.56 13.90 1.08
CA GLY A 229 -3.64 13.41 0.23
C GLY A 229 -3.87 11.92 0.45
N GLU A 230 -5.15 11.50 0.57
CA GLU A 230 -5.51 10.08 0.78
C GLU A 230 -5.22 9.23 -0.46
N ASP A 231 -5.46 9.78 -1.63
CA ASP A 231 -5.30 9.15 -2.94
C ASP A 231 -4.23 9.85 -3.78
N VAL A 232 -3.92 9.28 -4.93
CA VAL A 232 -2.87 9.78 -5.82
C VAL A 232 -3.22 11.14 -6.43
N VAL A 233 -4.48 11.38 -6.74
CA VAL A 233 -4.95 12.63 -7.34
C VAL A 233 -4.85 13.78 -6.33
N SER A 234 -5.27 13.55 -5.09
CA SER A 234 -5.13 14.53 -4.01
C SER A 234 -3.67 14.91 -3.74
N ARG A 235 -2.71 13.98 -3.95
CA ARG A 235 -1.27 14.27 -3.82
C ARG A 235 -0.75 15.10 -4.98
N ILE A 236 -1.24 14.86 -6.19
CA ILE A 236 -0.93 15.70 -7.35
C ILE A 236 -1.48 17.11 -7.15
N ASP A 237 -2.71 17.24 -6.68
CA ASP A 237 -3.33 18.54 -6.32
C ASP A 237 -2.50 19.31 -5.27
N PHE A 238 -1.97 18.58 -4.26
CA PHE A 238 -1.04 19.18 -3.29
C PHE A 238 0.22 19.74 -3.95
N LEU A 239 0.78 19.04 -4.97
CA LEU A 239 1.97 19.51 -5.69
C LEU A 239 1.68 20.80 -6.46
N GLN A 240 0.52 20.90 -7.10
CA GLN A 240 0.14 22.09 -7.89
C GLN A 240 -0.06 23.33 -6.99
N SER A 241 -0.49 23.12 -5.76
CA SER A 241 -0.76 24.20 -4.81
C SER A 241 0.44 24.58 -3.93
N HIS A 242 1.58 23.86 -4.02
CA HIS A 242 2.76 24.08 -3.16
C HIS A 242 4.07 23.95 -3.95
N LEU A 243 4.83 25.03 -4.09
CA LEU A 243 6.11 25.08 -4.84
C LEU A 243 7.12 23.99 -4.44
N GLU A 244 7.24 23.69 -3.14
CA GLU A 244 8.13 22.65 -2.61
C GLU A 244 7.42 21.29 -2.43
N GLY A 245 6.20 21.14 -2.93
CA GLY A 245 5.35 19.97 -2.71
C GLY A 245 6.02 18.66 -3.09
N LEU A 246 6.69 18.62 -4.24
CA LEU A 246 7.39 17.42 -4.73
C LEU A 246 8.51 16.99 -3.78
N LYS A 247 9.39 17.93 -3.38
CA LYS A 247 10.47 17.65 -2.42
C LYS A 247 9.94 17.19 -1.06
N ILE A 248 8.82 17.78 -0.61
CA ILE A 248 8.19 17.40 0.66
C ILE A 248 7.70 15.95 0.57
N LEU A 249 6.96 15.58 -0.47
CA LEU A 249 6.43 14.23 -0.65
C LEU A 249 7.56 13.21 -0.84
N GLN A 250 8.57 13.52 -1.66
CA GLN A 250 9.75 12.66 -1.83
C GLN A 250 10.48 12.43 -0.51
N LYS A 251 10.79 13.48 0.23
CA LYS A 251 11.47 13.37 1.54
C LYS A 251 10.68 12.52 2.52
N ARG A 252 9.34 12.58 2.49
CA ARG A 252 8.48 11.79 3.37
C ARG A 252 8.58 10.30 3.06
N ILE A 253 8.49 9.92 1.77
CA ILE A 253 8.53 8.51 1.37
C ILE A 253 9.92 7.91 1.56
N ILE A 254 11.00 8.62 1.21
CA ILE A 254 12.38 8.19 1.46
C ILE A 254 12.62 8.00 2.96
N GLY A 255 12.12 8.91 3.78
CA GLY A 255 12.18 8.79 5.25
C GLY A 255 11.48 7.53 5.78
N ALA A 256 10.32 7.18 5.23
CA ALA A 256 9.60 5.95 5.59
C ALA A 256 10.37 4.69 5.17
N ILE A 257 10.88 4.65 3.95
CA ILE A 257 11.70 3.55 3.43
C ILE A 257 12.94 3.34 4.31
N ASN A 258 13.68 4.40 4.62
CA ASN A 258 14.85 4.33 5.48
C ASN A 258 14.53 3.86 6.91
N ARG A 259 13.35 4.22 7.43
CA ARG A 259 12.87 3.72 8.72
C ARG A 259 12.53 2.23 8.66
N ILE A 260 11.89 1.77 7.58
CA ILE A 260 11.61 0.34 7.36
C ILE A 260 12.93 -0.42 7.29
N ILE A 261 13.92 0.03 6.51
CA ILE A 261 15.26 -0.58 6.43
C ILE A 261 15.88 -0.71 7.82
N GLN A 262 15.81 0.35 8.64
CA GLN A 262 16.34 0.31 10.01
C GLN A 262 15.62 -0.73 10.88
N MET A 263 14.31 -0.86 10.75
CA MET A 263 13.52 -1.85 11.50
C MET A 263 13.84 -3.28 11.03
N LEU A 264 13.95 -3.50 9.71
CA LEU A 264 14.31 -4.78 9.10
C LEU A 264 15.71 -5.22 9.52
N SER A 265 16.69 -4.31 9.44
CA SER A 265 18.09 -4.55 9.85
C SER A 265 18.20 -4.99 11.32
N ARG A 266 17.39 -4.39 12.20
CA ARG A 266 17.37 -4.75 13.63
C ARG A 266 16.79 -6.14 13.87
N VAL A 267 15.68 -6.46 13.20
CA VAL A 267 14.97 -7.73 13.42
C VAL A 267 15.64 -8.89 12.73
N GLY A 268 16.17 -8.68 11.51
CA GLY A 268 16.93 -9.68 10.77
C GLY A 268 18.39 -9.77 11.18
N GLU A 269 18.84 -8.94 12.15
CA GLU A 269 20.23 -8.87 12.63
C GLU A 269 21.26 -8.61 11.50
N VAL A 270 20.83 -7.89 10.45
CA VAL A 270 21.63 -7.60 9.26
C VAL A 270 22.14 -6.16 9.31
N LYS A 271 23.43 -5.95 9.07
CA LYS A 271 23.99 -4.60 8.88
C LYS A 271 23.52 -4.03 7.54
N ARG A 272 23.11 -2.76 7.52
CA ARG A 272 22.61 -2.09 6.30
C ARG A 272 23.64 -2.07 5.17
N GLU A 273 24.90 -2.02 5.52
CA GLU A 273 26.04 -2.07 4.59
C GLU A 273 26.15 -3.40 3.84
N ASN A 274 25.49 -4.46 4.33
CA ASN A 274 25.43 -5.78 3.68
C ASN A 274 24.19 -5.93 2.76
N ILE A 275 23.34 -4.91 2.65
CA ILE A 275 22.17 -4.87 1.75
C ILE A 275 22.62 -4.20 0.44
N TYR A 276 22.65 -4.96 -0.65
CA TYR A 276 23.19 -4.52 -1.94
C TYR A 276 22.14 -4.28 -3.02
N LEU A 277 20.94 -4.75 -2.82
CA LEU A 277 19.85 -4.60 -3.77
C LEU A 277 18.56 -4.21 -3.06
N ALA A 278 17.83 -3.26 -3.63
CA ALA A 278 16.45 -3.01 -3.26
C ALA A 278 15.58 -2.96 -4.51
N THR A 279 14.45 -3.68 -4.50
CA THR A 279 13.44 -3.65 -5.55
C THR A 279 12.24 -2.83 -5.09
N PHE A 280 11.63 -2.08 -6.00
CA PHE A 280 10.50 -1.20 -5.70
C PHE A 280 9.36 -1.45 -6.69
N VAL A 281 8.19 -1.77 -6.14
CA VAL A 281 6.92 -1.79 -6.86
C VAL A 281 5.99 -0.73 -6.26
N GLY A 282 4.98 -0.34 -6.99
CA GLY A 282 3.97 0.63 -6.63
C GLY A 282 3.32 1.20 -7.87
N ASN A 283 2.21 1.92 -7.71
CA ASN A 283 1.59 2.56 -8.85
C ASN A 283 2.50 3.66 -9.43
N THR A 284 2.21 4.04 -10.67
CA THR A 284 3.06 4.98 -11.43
C THR A 284 3.28 6.32 -10.71
N VAL A 285 2.24 6.85 -10.03
CA VAL A 285 2.35 8.11 -9.29
C VAL A 285 3.30 7.95 -8.08
N MET A 286 3.20 6.84 -7.34
CA MET A 286 4.08 6.58 -6.20
C MET A 286 5.54 6.42 -6.63
N GLN A 287 5.79 5.78 -7.77
CA GLN A 287 7.13 5.68 -8.35
C GLN A 287 7.69 7.07 -8.70
N HIS A 288 6.90 7.92 -9.40
CA HIS A 288 7.30 9.29 -9.74
C HIS A 288 7.62 10.11 -8.49
N LEU A 289 6.76 10.07 -7.47
CA LEU A 289 6.99 10.79 -6.20
C LEU A 289 8.25 10.32 -5.48
N LEU A 290 8.55 9.01 -5.49
CA LEU A 290 9.75 8.45 -4.88
C LEU A 290 11.02 8.87 -5.64
N LEU A 291 10.96 8.88 -6.96
CA LEU A 291 12.05 9.32 -7.82
C LEU A 291 12.24 10.86 -7.84
N GLY A 292 11.28 11.62 -7.31
CA GLY A 292 11.30 13.08 -7.40
C GLY A 292 10.95 13.60 -8.80
N VAL A 293 10.25 12.80 -9.59
CA VAL A 293 9.73 13.16 -10.90
C VAL A 293 8.32 13.73 -10.74
N ASN A 294 8.05 14.87 -11.38
CA ASN A 294 6.74 15.52 -11.27
C ASN A 294 5.63 14.69 -11.94
N PRO A 295 4.61 14.21 -11.17
CA PRO A 295 3.54 13.37 -11.71
C PRO A 295 2.33 14.16 -12.25
N THR A 296 2.38 15.48 -12.37
CA THR A 296 1.21 16.31 -12.73
C THR A 296 0.56 15.87 -14.03
N ASN A 297 1.35 15.52 -15.05
CA ASN A 297 0.83 15.07 -16.34
C ASN A 297 0.10 13.71 -16.28
N LEU A 298 0.29 12.93 -15.22
CA LEU A 298 -0.47 11.70 -15.02
C LEU A 298 -1.96 11.96 -14.71
N ALA A 299 -2.29 13.14 -14.20
CA ALA A 299 -3.67 13.55 -13.91
C ALA A 299 -4.29 14.42 -15.01
N LEU A 300 -3.55 14.71 -16.08
CA LEU A 300 -4.00 15.52 -17.21
C LEU A 300 -4.10 14.67 -18.47
N TYR A 301 -5.26 14.75 -19.15
CA TYR A 301 -5.42 14.07 -20.44
C TYR A 301 -4.28 14.48 -21.40
N PRO A 302 -3.63 13.56 -22.11
CA PRO A 302 -3.92 12.13 -22.28
C PRO A 302 -3.19 11.19 -21.28
N TYR A 303 -2.87 11.62 -20.05
CA TYR A 303 -2.34 10.81 -18.96
C TYR A 303 -1.01 10.11 -19.26
N VAL A 304 -0.02 10.83 -19.74
CA VAL A 304 1.26 10.26 -20.19
C VAL A 304 2.28 10.18 -19.04
N PRO A 305 2.81 8.99 -18.70
CA PRO A 305 3.89 8.86 -17.72
C PRO A 305 5.25 9.28 -18.29
N VAL A 306 6.14 9.76 -17.43
CA VAL A 306 7.54 10.04 -17.81
C VAL A 306 8.33 8.74 -18.00
N LEU A 307 8.02 7.72 -17.22
CA LEU A 307 8.74 6.45 -17.21
C LEU A 307 7.76 5.29 -17.41
N LYS A 308 8.00 4.44 -18.42
CA LYS A 308 7.32 3.18 -18.64
C LYS A 308 8.24 1.98 -18.35
N ARG A 309 9.49 2.02 -18.81
CA ARG A 309 10.48 0.96 -18.57
C ARG A 309 11.01 0.98 -17.13
N SER A 310 11.65 -0.08 -16.69
CA SER A 310 12.37 -0.11 -15.42
C SER A 310 13.52 0.91 -15.39
N ILE A 311 13.89 1.31 -14.18
CA ILE A 311 15.05 2.17 -13.96
C ILE A 311 15.90 1.62 -12.84
N GLU A 312 17.22 1.66 -13.03
CA GLU A 312 18.19 1.30 -12.03
C GLU A 312 19.02 2.51 -11.59
N LEU A 313 19.17 2.70 -10.29
CA LEU A 313 19.91 3.80 -9.68
C LEU A 313 20.86 3.27 -8.58
N LYS A 314 21.86 4.06 -8.21
CA LYS A 314 22.63 3.80 -6.99
C LYS A 314 21.80 4.22 -5.76
N ALA A 315 21.98 3.52 -4.64
CA ALA A 315 21.28 3.86 -3.39
C ALA A 315 21.60 5.28 -2.91
N SER A 316 22.83 5.74 -3.13
CA SER A 316 23.29 7.09 -2.81
C SER A 316 22.50 8.18 -3.53
N ASP A 317 22.04 7.95 -4.78
CA ASP A 317 21.40 8.95 -5.63
C ASP A 317 20.03 9.40 -5.06
N LEU A 318 19.36 8.49 -4.35
CA LEU A 318 18.08 8.78 -3.68
C LEU A 318 18.19 8.90 -2.15
N GLY A 319 19.40 8.76 -1.59
CA GLY A 319 19.58 8.79 -0.13
C GLY A 319 18.93 7.60 0.60
N ILE A 320 18.79 6.46 -0.08
CA ILE A 320 18.34 5.20 0.52
C ILE A 320 19.51 4.58 1.30
N ARG A 321 19.27 4.28 2.57
CA ARG A 321 20.31 3.91 3.54
C ARG A 321 20.58 2.39 3.59
N ILE A 322 20.96 1.82 2.46
CA ILE A 322 21.60 0.51 2.30
C ILE A 322 23.09 0.71 1.98
N ASN A 323 23.81 -0.30 1.46
CA ASN A 323 25.18 -0.07 0.97
C ASN A 323 25.19 1.08 -0.06
N PRO A 324 26.06 2.10 0.06
CA PRO A 324 26.08 3.24 -0.87
C PRO A 324 26.27 2.85 -2.34
N GLN A 325 27.00 1.74 -2.61
CA GLN A 325 27.18 1.18 -3.94
C GLN A 325 26.06 0.17 -4.31
N GLY A 326 25.09 -0.02 -3.42
CA GLY A 326 23.92 -0.87 -3.67
C GLY A 326 23.04 -0.31 -4.79
N SER A 327 22.33 -1.21 -5.45
CA SER A 327 21.47 -0.92 -6.59
C SER A 327 20.02 -0.85 -6.16
N LEU A 328 19.29 0.11 -6.70
CA LEU A 328 17.84 0.27 -6.59
C LEU A 328 17.23 -0.11 -7.94
N TYR A 329 16.36 -1.11 -7.96
CA TYR A 329 15.61 -1.50 -9.16
C TYR A 329 14.14 -1.12 -9.00
N PHE A 330 13.66 -0.26 -9.86
CA PHE A 330 12.26 0.15 -9.95
C PHE A 330 11.60 -0.61 -11.09
N PHE A 331 10.48 -1.24 -10.79
CA PHE A 331 9.71 -1.97 -11.78
C PHE A 331 9.25 -1.08 -12.93
N PRO A 332 9.08 -1.65 -14.14
CA PRO A 332 8.45 -0.93 -15.24
C PRO A 332 6.97 -0.67 -14.94
N ASN A 333 6.41 0.39 -15.52
CA ASN A 333 5.00 0.74 -15.43
C ASN A 333 4.27 0.31 -16.71
N ILE A 334 2.96 0.17 -16.66
CA ILE A 334 2.11 -0.11 -17.82
C ILE A 334 1.55 1.21 -18.36
N ALA A 335 0.93 2.03 -17.49
CA ALA A 335 0.28 3.28 -17.87
C ALA A 335 0.31 4.30 -16.70
N ALA A 336 -0.39 5.42 -16.85
CA ALA A 336 -0.44 6.50 -15.86
C ALA A 336 -0.85 6.05 -14.46
N PHE A 337 -1.84 5.18 -14.37
CA PHE A 337 -2.39 4.71 -13.09
C PHE A 337 -2.14 3.22 -12.84
N VAL A 338 -1.56 2.51 -13.81
CA VAL A 338 -1.20 1.09 -13.69
C VAL A 338 0.31 0.97 -13.66
N GLY A 339 0.86 0.69 -12.51
CA GLY A 339 2.29 0.75 -12.23
C GLY A 339 2.98 -0.59 -12.08
N GLY A 340 4.18 -0.54 -11.49
CA GLY A 340 5.01 -1.70 -11.21
C GLY A 340 4.39 -2.69 -10.21
N ASP A 341 3.44 -2.26 -9.39
CA ASP A 341 2.65 -3.12 -8.52
C ASP A 341 1.78 -4.11 -9.33
N THR A 342 1.09 -3.63 -10.36
CA THR A 342 0.31 -4.48 -11.26
C THR A 342 1.21 -5.42 -12.05
N VAL A 343 2.36 -4.94 -12.56
CA VAL A 343 3.36 -5.81 -13.21
C VAL A 343 3.81 -6.92 -12.25
N ALA A 344 4.04 -6.58 -10.99
CA ALA A 344 4.42 -7.54 -9.95
C ALA A 344 3.30 -8.55 -9.64
N VAL A 345 2.03 -8.12 -9.62
CA VAL A 345 0.87 -9.02 -9.49
C VAL A 345 0.82 -10.00 -10.65
N ILE A 346 0.96 -9.54 -11.89
CA ILE A 346 0.97 -10.39 -13.09
C ILE A 346 2.13 -11.41 -13.00
N LEU A 347 3.32 -10.96 -12.61
CA LEU A 347 4.50 -11.80 -12.41
C LEU A 347 4.25 -12.88 -11.35
N ALA A 348 3.80 -12.48 -10.17
CA ALA A 348 3.57 -13.38 -9.03
C ALA A 348 2.48 -14.41 -9.30
N THR A 349 1.43 -14.05 -10.03
CA THR A 349 0.29 -14.92 -10.34
C THR A 349 0.48 -15.75 -11.62
N SER A 350 1.58 -15.53 -12.35
CA SER A 350 1.84 -16.16 -13.66
C SER A 350 0.71 -15.93 -14.67
N LEU A 351 0.08 -14.76 -14.62
CA LEU A 351 -0.96 -14.40 -15.61
C LEU A 351 -0.37 -14.27 -17.02
N PHE A 352 0.88 -13.84 -17.12
CA PHE A 352 1.65 -13.82 -18.37
C PHE A 352 2.33 -15.18 -18.59
N ASP A 353 1.54 -16.16 -19.02
CA ASP A 353 2.00 -17.51 -19.31
C ASP A 353 1.59 -17.89 -20.73
N ASP A 354 2.58 -17.97 -21.63
CA ASP A 354 2.40 -18.26 -23.05
C ASP A 354 1.75 -19.63 -23.33
N ASN A 355 1.83 -20.56 -22.38
CA ASN A 355 1.34 -21.92 -22.52
C ASN A 355 -0.07 -22.12 -21.91
N SER A 356 -0.57 -21.14 -21.17
CA SER A 356 -1.88 -21.26 -20.53
C SER A 356 -3.00 -20.97 -21.52
N GLN A 357 -3.97 -21.89 -21.64
CA GLN A 357 -5.23 -21.67 -22.37
C GLN A 357 -6.35 -21.11 -21.47
N LYS A 358 -6.10 -20.96 -20.18
CA LYS A 358 -7.10 -20.50 -19.21
C LYS A 358 -7.38 -19.02 -19.34
N VAL A 359 -8.63 -18.66 -19.17
CA VAL A 359 -9.07 -17.28 -18.98
C VAL A 359 -9.01 -16.94 -17.50
N ARG A 360 -8.16 -16.00 -17.12
CA ARG A 360 -7.91 -15.65 -15.73
C ARG A 360 -8.07 -14.16 -15.49
N LEU A 361 -8.77 -13.81 -14.43
CA LEU A 361 -9.02 -12.44 -14.00
C LEU A 361 -8.30 -12.20 -12.68
N ALA A 362 -7.43 -11.19 -12.61
CA ALA A 362 -6.88 -10.71 -11.34
C ALA A 362 -7.46 -9.34 -11.00
N ILE A 363 -7.78 -9.15 -9.74
CA ILE A 363 -8.31 -7.89 -9.21
C ILE A 363 -7.49 -7.54 -7.98
N ASP A 364 -6.69 -6.48 -8.06
CA ASP A 364 -6.02 -5.92 -6.89
C ASP A 364 -6.90 -4.83 -6.29
N ILE A 365 -7.41 -5.09 -5.08
CA ILE A 365 -8.39 -4.22 -4.44
C ILE A 365 -7.68 -3.37 -3.39
N GLY A 366 -7.42 -2.13 -3.74
CA GLY A 366 -6.85 -1.10 -2.88
C GLY A 366 -7.66 0.20 -2.91
N THR A 367 -6.99 1.33 -2.76
CA THR A 367 -7.57 2.67 -2.98
C THR A 367 -8.01 2.85 -4.44
N ASN A 368 -7.23 2.30 -5.38
CA ASN A 368 -7.67 2.01 -6.74
C ASN A 368 -7.98 0.52 -6.85
N GLY A 369 -8.70 0.15 -7.90
CA GLY A 369 -8.91 -1.26 -8.27
C GLY A 369 -8.19 -1.53 -9.58
N GLU A 370 -7.04 -2.20 -9.53
CA GLU A 370 -6.33 -2.64 -10.74
C GLU A 370 -6.88 -4.00 -11.16
N ILE A 371 -7.29 -4.07 -12.43
CA ILE A 371 -7.93 -5.26 -13.01
C ILE A 371 -7.09 -5.73 -14.17
N VAL A 372 -6.80 -7.02 -14.21
CA VAL A 372 -6.05 -7.66 -15.31
C VAL A 372 -6.83 -8.89 -15.78
N LEU A 373 -7.13 -8.94 -17.07
CA LEU A 373 -7.74 -10.10 -17.73
C LEU A 373 -6.75 -10.73 -18.70
N ALA A 374 -6.53 -12.03 -18.56
CA ALA A 374 -5.64 -12.83 -19.38
C ALA A 374 -6.44 -13.90 -20.15
N LYS A 375 -6.23 -13.99 -21.48
CA LYS A 375 -6.75 -15.05 -22.36
C LYS A 375 -5.62 -15.53 -23.27
N GLY A 376 -5.00 -16.65 -22.93
CA GLY A 376 -3.79 -17.10 -23.60
C GLY A 376 -2.65 -16.07 -23.48
N LYS A 377 -2.12 -15.63 -24.62
CA LYS A 377 -1.06 -14.60 -24.68
C LYS A 377 -1.56 -13.16 -24.57
N LYS A 378 -2.86 -12.94 -24.67
CA LYS A 378 -3.44 -11.59 -24.62
C LYS A 378 -3.71 -11.20 -23.17
N LEU A 379 -3.17 -10.07 -22.77
CA LEU A 379 -3.45 -9.45 -21.48
C LEU A 379 -3.94 -8.04 -21.68
N VAL A 380 -5.02 -7.72 -21.01
CA VAL A 380 -5.52 -6.35 -20.91
C VAL A 380 -5.65 -5.95 -19.45
N CYS A 381 -5.41 -4.69 -19.16
CA CYS A 381 -5.57 -4.16 -17.81
C CYS A 381 -6.26 -2.80 -17.79
N ALA A 382 -6.87 -2.48 -16.67
CA ALA A 382 -7.43 -1.17 -16.39
C ALA A 382 -7.24 -0.81 -14.91
N SER A 383 -7.26 0.48 -14.60
CA SER A 383 -7.35 0.99 -13.23
C SER A 383 -8.69 1.67 -13.04
N THR A 384 -9.35 1.40 -11.92
CA THR A 384 -10.63 2.00 -11.55
C THR A 384 -10.47 2.86 -10.31
N ALA A 385 -11.10 4.03 -10.30
CA ALA A 385 -11.16 4.91 -9.13
C ALA A 385 -12.17 4.38 -8.10
N ALA A 386 -11.88 3.24 -7.47
CA ALA A 386 -12.74 2.62 -6.47
C ALA A 386 -12.89 3.51 -5.21
N GLY A 387 -11.91 4.34 -4.92
CA GLY A 387 -11.87 5.15 -3.71
C GLY A 387 -11.54 4.32 -2.46
N PRO A 388 -11.29 4.98 -1.33
CA PRO A 388 -10.77 4.32 -0.13
C PRO A 388 -11.86 3.70 0.77
N ALA A 389 -13.06 3.41 0.24
CA ALA A 389 -14.17 2.84 1.02
C ALA A 389 -13.81 1.48 1.64
N PHE A 390 -13.13 0.62 0.87
CA PHE A 390 -12.66 -0.68 1.34
C PHE A 390 -11.57 -0.59 2.42
N GLU A 391 -10.85 0.51 2.50
CA GLU A 391 -9.89 0.79 3.57
C GLU A 391 -10.55 1.46 4.79
N GLY A 392 -11.89 1.56 4.81
CA GLY A 392 -12.68 2.17 5.87
C GLY A 392 -12.67 3.70 5.87
N ALA A 393 -12.01 4.35 4.92
CA ALA A 393 -12.12 5.79 4.72
C ALA A 393 -13.46 6.13 4.07
N ARG A 394 -13.95 7.37 4.29
CA ARG A 394 -15.29 7.84 3.90
C ARG A 394 -16.48 7.08 4.51
N ILE A 395 -16.25 5.97 5.18
CA ILE A 395 -17.26 5.23 5.94
C ILE A 395 -17.38 5.84 7.34
N SER A 396 -18.60 6.07 7.82
CA SER A 396 -18.88 6.83 9.04
C SER A 396 -18.14 6.29 10.27
N GLN A 397 -18.15 4.99 10.48
CA GLN A 397 -17.40 4.29 11.51
C GLN A 397 -16.45 3.25 10.92
N GLY A 398 -15.93 3.57 9.73
CA GLY A 398 -14.95 2.75 9.04
C GLY A 398 -13.57 2.83 9.69
N MET A 399 -12.88 1.72 9.68
CA MET A 399 -11.49 1.60 10.10
C MET A 399 -10.76 0.57 9.23
N ARG A 400 -9.43 0.54 9.32
CA ARG A 400 -8.64 -0.48 8.63
C ARG A 400 -8.83 -1.85 9.27
N ALA A 401 -8.43 -2.91 8.56
CA ALA A 401 -8.43 -4.27 9.06
C ALA A 401 -7.38 -4.45 10.17
N GLU A 402 -7.70 -4.00 11.37
CA GLU A 402 -6.85 -4.04 12.56
C GLU A 402 -7.66 -4.49 13.78
N ARG A 403 -6.99 -4.74 14.90
CA ARG A 403 -7.66 -5.18 16.14
C ARG A 403 -8.82 -4.26 16.52
N GLY A 404 -9.99 -4.86 16.75
CA GLY A 404 -11.23 -4.17 17.06
C GLY A 404 -12.10 -3.83 15.83
N ALA A 405 -11.64 -4.11 14.61
CA ALA A 405 -12.46 -3.95 13.41
C ALA A 405 -13.42 -5.12 13.22
N ILE A 406 -14.66 -4.83 12.88
CA ILE A 406 -15.64 -5.84 12.43
C ILE A 406 -15.22 -6.29 11.04
N GLU A 407 -14.87 -7.56 10.87
CA GLU A 407 -14.48 -8.18 9.60
C GLU A 407 -15.54 -9.10 9.03
N LYS A 408 -16.46 -9.61 9.85
CA LYS A 408 -17.57 -10.51 9.46
C LYS A 408 -18.86 -10.05 10.11
N VAL A 409 -19.94 -10.19 9.37
CA VAL A 409 -21.30 -9.90 9.86
C VAL A 409 -22.24 -10.99 9.37
N LYS A 410 -23.05 -11.56 10.30
CA LYS A 410 -24.13 -12.50 10.01
C LYS A 410 -25.42 -12.00 10.63
N LEU A 411 -26.50 -12.02 9.87
CA LEU A 411 -27.85 -11.70 10.33
C LEU A 411 -28.70 -12.96 10.34
N GLU A 412 -29.14 -13.38 11.50
CA GLU A 412 -29.92 -14.60 11.65
C GLU A 412 -30.94 -14.44 12.78
N GLU A 413 -32.20 -14.80 12.54
CA GLU A 413 -33.30 -14.81 13.55
C GLU A 413 -33.41 -13.52 14.40
N GLY A 414 -33.23 -12.35 13.80
CA GLY A 414 -33.28 -11.05 14.52
C GLY A 414 -32.01 -10.73 15.32
N LYS A 415 -30.99 -11.58 15.29
CA LYS A 415 -29.69 -11.37 15.94
C LYS A 415 -28.63 -10.91 14.95
N VAL A 416 -27.73 -10.05 15.41
CA VAL A 416 -26.56 -9.61 14.68
C VAL A 416 -25.33 -10.26 15.32
N GLU A 417 -24.70 -11.16 14.58
CA GLU A 417 -23.42 -11.76 14.96
C GLU A 417 -22.29 -11.05 14.24
N ILE A 418 -21.22 -10.73 14.95
CA ILE A 418 -20.06 -10.03 14.39
C ILE A 418 -18.77 -10.78 14.69
N GLY A 419 -17.89 -10.89 13.71
CA GLY A 419 -16.50 -11.29 13.88
C GLY A 419 -15.62 -10.05 14.00
N VAL A 420 -14.84 -9.97 15.10
CA VAL A 420 -13.96 -8.83 15.38
C VAL A 420 -12.50 -9.27 15.29
N ILE A 421 -11.69 -8.58 14.52
CA ILE A 421 -10.25 -8.87 14.37
C ILE A 421 -9.56 -8.78 15.74
N GLY A 422 -8.91 -9.87 16.14
CA GLY A 422 -8.23 -9.98 17.43
C GLY A 422 -9.14 -10.15 18.63
N GLY A 423 -10.43 -10.40 18.41
CA GLY A 423 -11.45 -10.61 19.45
C GLY A 423 -11.78 -9.35 20.26
N GLY A 424 -12.71 -9.50 21.21
CA GLY A 424 -13.12 -8.41 22.10
C GLY A 424 -14.20 -7.49 21.53
N ARG A 425 -14.27 -6.26 22.06
CA ARG A 425 -15.31 -5.30 21.69
C ARG A 425 -14.96 -4.59 20.37
N ALA A 426 -15.98 -4.39 19.54
CA ALA A 426 -15.83 -3.71 18.26
C ALA A 426 -15.59 -2.19 18.42
N ARG A 427 -14.77 -1.62 17.53
CA ARG A 427 -14.46 -0.18 17.45
C ARG A 427 -14.99 0.47 16.18
N GLY A 428 -15.12 -0.30 15.10
CA GLY A 428 -15.56 0.16 13.80
C GLY A 428 -15.66 -1.00 12.82
N ILE A 429 -15.88 -0.71 11.54
CA ILE A 429 -16.06 -1.71 10.49
C ILE A 429 -14.93 -1.56 9.46
N CYS A 430 -14.26 -2.66 9.11
CA CYS A 430 -13.33 -2.67 7.98
C CYS A 430 -14.04 -3.05 6.67
N GLY A 431 -13.32 -2.99 5.56
CA GLY A 431 -13.92 -3.21 4.24
C GLY A 431 -14.58 -4.57 4.07
N SER A 432 -13.98 -5.66 4.57
CA SER A 432 -14.60 -7.00 4.53
C SER A 432 -15.90 -7.04 5.33
N GLY A 433 -15.91 -6.46 6.53
CA GLY A 433 -17.13 -6.32 7.33
C GLY A 433 -18.19 -5.43 6.67
N LEU A 434 -17.79 -4.40 5.91
CA LEU A 434 -18.70 -3.55 5.14
C LEU A 434 -19.38 -4.35 4.01
N ILE A 435 -18.61 -5.16 3.28
CA ILE A 435 -19.13 -6.06 2.24
C ILE A 435 -20.09 -7.08 2.86
N ASP A 436 -19.67 -7.77 3.92
CA ASP A 436 -20.49 -8.77 4.60
C ASP A 436 -21.79 -8.16 5.14
N ALA A 437 -21.69 -7.04 5.86
CA ALA A 437 -22.88 -6.35 6.39
C ALA A 437 -23.86 -5.99 5.26
N SER A 438 -23.37 -5.38 4.17
CA SER A 438 -24.23 -4.99 3.05
C SER A 438 -24.86 -6.19 2.35
N SER A 439 -24.11 -7.28 2.20
CA SER A 439 -24.59 -8.57 1.68
C SER A 439 -25.73 -9.12 2.53
N GLN A 440 -25.57 -9.13 3.85
CA GLN A 440 -26.59 -9.61 4.79
C GLN A 440 -27.83 -8.69 4.78
N LEU A 441 -27.62 -7.37 4.75
CA LEU A 441 -28.75 -6.41 4.66
C LEU A 441 -29.55 -6.60 3.36
N LEU A 442 -28.88 -6.92 2.25
CA LEU A 442 -29.53 -7.22 0.98
C LEU A 442 -30.32 -8.54 1.05
N LYS A 443 -29.72 -9.60 1.62
CA LYS A 443 -30.34 -10.92 1.79
C LYS A 443 -31.59 -10.84 2.69
N GLU A 444 -31.55 -10.05 3.75
CA GLU A 444 -32.68 -9.82 4.65
C GLU A 444 -33.67 -8.75 4.16
N GLU A 445 -33.46 -8.22 2.94
CA GLU A 445 -34.30 -7.19 2.31
C GLU A 445 -34.38 -5.87 3.12
N ILE A 446 -33.41 -5.59 3.98
CA ILE A 446 -33.28 -4.33 4.73
C ILE A 446 -32.82 -3.22 3.79
N ILE A 447 -31.96 -3.55 2.81
CA ILE A 447 -31.68 -2.70 1.66
C ILE A 447 -32.24 -3.35 0.40
N ASP A 448 -32.61 -2.55 -0.59
CA ASP A 448 -33.00 -3.04 -1.90
C ASP A 448 -31.84 -3.00 -2.92
N SER A 449 -32.09 -3.44 -4.15
CA SER A 449 -31.09 -3.44 -5.21
C SER A 449 -30.58 -2.03 -5.57
N SER A 450 -31.33 -0.97 -5.30
CA SER A 450 -30.88 0.39 -5.48
C SER A 450 -29.96 0.87 -4.34
N GLY A 451 -29.78 0.04 -3.29
CA GLY A 451 -29.05 0.38 -2.07
C GLY A 451 -29.83 1.29 -1.12
N TRP A 452 -31.13 1.42 -1.32
CA TRP A 452 -31.95 2.18 -0.40
C TRP A 452 -32.21 1.39 0.89
N LEU A 453 -31.80 1.97 2.02
CA LEU A 453 -32.03 1.40 3.34
C LEU A 453 -33.45 1.74 3.79
N LYS A 454 -34.31 0.72 3.89
CA LYS A 454 -35.71 0.86 4.24
C LYS A 454 -35.90 1.48 5.64
N PRO A 455 -36.92 2.31 5.85
CA PRO A 455 -37.28 2.76 7.20
C PRO A 455 -37.81 1.60 8.03
N SER A 456 -37.81 1.74 9.36
CA SER A 456 -38.29 0.70 10.30
C SER A 456 -39.71 0.22 9.98
N SER A 457 -40.58 1.11 9.51
CA SER A 457 -41.98 0.80 9.13
C SER A 457 -42.11 -0.10 7.88
N LYS A 458 -41.04 -0.23 7.07
CA LYS A 458 -41.00 -1.08 5.85
C LYS A 458 -40.09 -2.29 5.98
N ALA A 459 -39.39 -2.43 7.10
CA ALA A 459 -38.52 -3.58 7.37
C ALA A 459 -39.31 -4.74 7.95
N LYS A 460 -38.78 -5.97 7.82
CA LYS A 460 -39.32 -7.12 8.55
C LYS A 460 -39.27 -6.84 10.05
N GLU A 461 -40.33 -7.23 10.78
CA GLU A 461 -40.52 -6.94 12.21
C GLU A 461 -39.26 -7.24 13.04
N LYS A 462 -38.64 -8.41 12.81
CA LYS A 462 -37.42 -8.84 13.49
C LYS A 462 -36.24 -7.87 13.36
N TRP A 463 -36.25 -6.94 12.40
CA TRP A 463 -35.18 -5.97 12.17
C TRP A 463 -35.59 -4.51 12.44
N SER A 464 -36.86 -4.23 12.67
CA SER A 464 -37.39 -2.87 12.82
C SER A 464 -36.70 -2.09 13.94
N SER A 465 -36.41 -2.73 15.08
CA SER A 465 -35.70 -2.13 16.23
C SER A 465 -34.23 -1.79 15.95
N ARG A 466 -33.61 -2.40 14.93
CA ARG A 466 -32.23 -2.16 14.53
C ARG A 466 -32.08 -1.01 13.54
N ILE A 467 -33.19 -0.53 12.99
CA ILE A 467 -33.16 0.61 12.05
C ILE A 467 -33.26 1.91 12.84
N THR A 468 -32.22 2.71 12.75
CA THR A 468 -32.11 4.01 13.41
C THR A 468 -32.23 5.13 12.40
N LYS A 469 -32.72 6.29 12.82
CA LYS A 469 -32.79 7.49 11.98
C LYS A 469 -31.86 8.56 12.56
N LYS A 470 -30.95 9.07 11.72
CA LYS A 470 -30.01 10.14 12.10
C LYS A 470 -29.93 11.16 10.96
N ASN A 471 -30.13 12.45 11.27
CA ASN A 471 -30.08 13.55 10.28
C ASN A 471 -30.92 13.25 9.02
N ASN A 472 -32.14 12.78 9.19
CA ASN A 472 -33.03 12.33 8.13
C ASN A 472 -32.59 11.14 7.28
N HIS A 473 -31.49 10.49 7.61
CA HIS A 473 -31.02 9.26 6.92
C HIS A 473 -31.20 8.02 7.82
N ASN A 474 -31.61 6.94 7.19
CA ASN A 474 -31.70 5.65 7.88
C ASN A 474 -30.30 5.05 8.06
N GLY A 475 -30.14 4.25 9.12
CA GLY A 475 -28.95 3.48 9.42
C GLY A 475 -29.33 2.16 10.10
N PHE A 476 -28.50 1.14 9.94
CA PHE A 476 -28.67 -0.15 10.60
C PHE A 476 -27.68 -0.31 11.75
N LEU A 477 -28.20 -0.60 12.95
CA LEU A 477 -27.41 -0.77 14.17
C LEU A 477 -26.75 -2.17 14.18
N LEU A 478 -25.46 -2.20 13.90
CA LEU A 478 -24.64 -3.42 13.97
C LEU A 478 -24.28 -3.79 15.41
N VAL A 479 -23.80 -2.80 16.19
CA VAL A 479 -23.35 -3.01 17.57
C VAL A 479 -23.96 -1.96 18.49
N GLU A 480 -24.60 -2.42 19.55
CA GLU A 480 -25.17 -1.60 20.61
C GLU A 480 -24.07 -0.88 21.40
N ARG A 481 -24.43 0.21 22.04
CA ARG A 481 -23.52 1.10 22.79
C ARG A 481 -22.72 0.33 23.86
N GLU A 482 -23.40 -0.55 24.58
CA GLU A 482 -22.81 -1.30 25.71
C GLU A 482 -21.79 -2.34 25.26
N LYS A 483 -21.95 -2.85 24.03
CA LYS A 483 -21.08 -3.86 23.39
C LYS A 483 -19.94 -3.26 22.59
N ALA A 484 -19.99 -1.95 22.26
CA ALA A 484 -18.92 -1.25 21.57
C ALA A 484 -17.78 -0.84 22.53
N GLN A 485 -16.52 -0.84 22.05
CA GLN A 485 -15.35 -0.53 22.88
C GLN A 485 -15.39 0.89 23.44
N ASP A 486 -15.75 1.86 22.61
CA ASP A 486 -15.75 3.29 22.94
C ASP A 486 -17.14 3.77 23.44
N ARG A 487 -18.05 2.83 23.75
CA ARG A 487 -19.44 3.10 24.09
C ARG A 487 -20.17 4.00 23.07
N ILE A 488 -19.78 3.89 21.80
CA ILE A 488 -20.43 4.54 20.66
C ILE A 488 -21.04 3.42 19.81
N PRO A 489 -22.38 3.42 19.59
CA PRO A 489 -23.01 2.37 18.79
C PRO A 489 -22.45 2.36 17.38
N ILE A 490 -22.23 1.19 16.78
CA ILE A 490 -21.73 1.06 15.42
C ILE A 490 -22.91 0.90 14.49
N VAL A 491 -23.09 1.87 13.62
CA VAL A 491 -24.23 2.00 12.70
C VAL A 491 -23.72 2.07 11.27
N LEU A 492 -24.21 1.20 10.40
CA LEU A 492 -24.04 1.31 8.96
C LEU A 492 -25.08 2.26 8.39
N THR A 493 -24.64 3.37 7.83
CA THR A 493 -25.55 4.44 7.37
C THR A 493 -25.86 4.33 5.86
N GLN A 494 -26.93 4.96 5.41
CA GLN A 494 -27.24 5.08 3.98
C GLN A 494 -26.06 5.67 3.18
N LYS A 495 -25.31 6.60 3.77
CA LYS A 495 -24.13 7.18 3.13
C LYS A 495 -23.02 6.13 2.94
N ASP A 496 -22.79 5.27 3.94
CA ASP A 496 -21.78 4.21 3.87
C ASP A 496 -22.12 3.20 2.76
N ILE A 497 -23.42 2.89 2.60
CA ILE A 497 -23.91 2.05 1.50
C ILE A 497 -23.63 2.70 0.14
N ARG A 498 -23.81 4.03 -0.01
CA ARG A 498 -23.49 4.75 -1.25
C ARG A 498 -21.98 4.72 -1.58
N GLU A 499 -21.13 4.92 -0.58
CA GLU A 499 -19.68 4.80 -0.78
C GLU A 499 -19.28 3.39 -1.26
N LEU A 500 -19.90 2.34 -0.70
CA LEU A 500 -19.70 0.96 -1.16
C LEU A 500 -20.20 0.76 -2.59
N GLN A 501 -21.37 1.32 -2.95
CA GLN A 501 -21.91 1.21 -4.31
C GLN A 501 -20.99 1.84 -5.36
N LEU A 502 -20.40 3.00 -5.06
CA LEU A 502 -19.43 3.66 -5.94
C LEU A 502 -18.19 2.78 -6.11
N ALA A 503 -17.61 2.30 -5.01
CA ALA A 503 -16.39 1.50 -5.04
C ALA A 503 -16.59 0.17 -5.80
N LYS A 504 -17.65 -0.58 -5.47
CA LYS A 504 -17.92 -1.87 -6.13
C LYS A 504 -18.35 -1.69 -7.58
N GLY A 505 -19.09 -0.63 -7.88
CA GLY A 505 -19.53 -0.30 -9.23
C GLY A 505 -18.35 -0.01 -10.15
N ALA A 506 -17.38 0.76 -9.69
CA ALA A 506 -16.16 1.05 -10.44
C ALA A 506 -15.40 -0.24 -10.83
N ILE A 507 -15.19 -1.15 -9.86
CA ILE A 507 -14.50 -2.43 -10.11
C ILE A 507 -15.31 -3.29 -11.09
N CYS A 508 -16.61 -3.46 -10.84
CA CYS A 508 -17.49 -4.27 -11.70
C CYS A 508 -17.53 -3.74 -13.14
N SER A 509 -17.58 -2.42 -13.32
CA SER A 509 -17.55 -1.78 -14.65
C SER A 509 -16.25 -2.06 -15.38
N GLY A 510 -15.11 -1.91 -14.68
CA GLY A 510 -13.81 -2.24 -15.27
C GLY A 510 -13.74 -3.68 -15.72
N ILE A 511 -14.24 -4.63 -14.91
CA ILE A 511 -14.28 -6.05 -15.28
C ILE A 511 -15.13 -6.25 -16.55
N LYS A 512 -16.34 -5.69 -16.62
CA LYS A 512 -17.24 -5.80 -17.78
C LYS A 512 -16.58 -5.27 -19.06
N ILE A 513 -15.91 -4.12 -18.98
CA ILE A 513 -15.22 -3.53 -20.14
C ILE A 513 -14.05 -4.41 -20.60
N LEU A 514 -13.24 -4.96 -19.68
CA LEU A 514 -12.14 -5.83 -20.06
C LEU A 514 -12.63 -7.14 -20.69
N LEU A 515 -13.73 -7.70 -20.20
CA LEU A 515 -14.38 -8.87 -20.82
C LEU A 515 -14.80 -8.56 -22.28
N THR A 516 -15.47 -7.44 -22.49
CA THR A 516 -15.84 -6.97 -23.84
C THR A 516 -14.61 -6.75 -24.71
N ARG A 517 -13.55 -6.14 -24.17
CA ARG A 517 -12.30 -5.84 -24.91
C ARG A 517 -11.57 -7.07 -25.43
N LEU A 518 -11.60 -8.18 -24.67
CA LEU A 518 -10.99 -9.46 -25.09
C LEU A 518 -12.00 -10.44 -25.69
N GLU A 519 -13.24 -10.04 -25.89
CA GLU A 519 -14.30 -10.91 -26.40
C GLU A 519 -14.38 -12.19 -25.56
N VAL A 520 -14.53 -12.02 -24.25
CA VAL A 520 -14.63 -13.10 -23.26
C VAL A 520 -16.03 -13.12 -22.68
N GLU A 521 -16.69 -14.27 -22.79
CA GLU A 521 -17.94 -14.51 -22.08
C GLU A 521 -17.67 -14.88 -20.61
N ARG A 522 -18.62 -14.60 -19.73
CA ARG A 522 -18.49 -14.91 -18.29
C ARG A 522 -18.31 -16.41 -18.02
N GLY A 523 -18.91 -17.25 -18.85
CA GLY A 523 -18.75 -18.72 -18.79
C GLY A 523 -17.38 -19.24 -19.17
N GLU A 524 -16.52 -18.41 -19.81
CA GLU A 524 -15.16 -18.78 -20.19
C GLU A 524 -14.14 -18.52 -19.08
N VAL A 525 -14.47 -17.68 -18.08
CA VAL A 525 -13.53 -17.34 -17.00
C VAL A 525 -13.30 -18.54 -16.08
N ASP A 526 -12.06 -19.02 -16.00
CA ASP A 526 -11.66 -20.19 -15.21
C ASP A 526 -11.26 -19.84 -13.78
N GLU A 527 -10.61 -18.68 -13.59
CA GLU A 527 -10.11 -18.25 -12.28
C GLU A 527 -10.32 -16.75 -12.05
N VAL A 528 -10.69 -16.40 -10.82
CA VAL A 528 -10.67 -15.03 -10.31
C VAL A 528 -9.70 -14.96 -9.14
N LEU A 529 -8.67 -14.14 -9.28
CA LEU A 529 -7.59 -13.94 -8.29
C LEU A 529 -7.78 -12.61 -7.57
N LEU A 530 -8.07 -12.67 -6.27
CA LEU A 530 -8.21 -11.48 -5.44
C LEU A 530 -6.88 -11.14 -4.80
N ALA A 531 -6.23 -10.10 -5.29
CA ALA A 531 -4.96 -9.58 -4.77
C ALA A 531 -5.18 -8.43 -3.78
N GLY A 532 -4.09 -7.99 -3.16
CA GLY A 532 -4.06 -6.89 -2.21
C GLY A 532 -4.35 -7.32 -0.77
N ALA A 533 -3.99 -6.45 0.16
CA ALA A 533 -4.18 -6.70 1.58
C ALA A 533 -5.65 -6.91 1.96
N PHE A 534 -6.54 -6.24 1.24
CA PHE A 534 -7.98 -6.33 1.44
C PHE A 534 -8.59 -7.59 0.79
N GLY A 535 -8.15 -7.96 -0.43
CA GLY A 535 -8.67 -9.10 -1.18
C GLY A 535 -8.63 -10.43 -0.42
N SER A 536 -7.70 -10.57 0.53
CA SER A 536 -7.53 -11.78 1.34
C SER A 536 -8.60 -12.02 2.40
N TYR A 537 -9.38 -11.01 2.72
CA TYR A 537 -10.42 -11.07 3.76
C TYR A 537 -11.84 -10.99 3.21
N ILE A 538 -11.99 -10.82 1.90
CA ILE A 538 -13.30 -10.76 1.24
C ILE A 538 -13.93 -12.15 1.27
N ASN A 539 -15.18 -12.22 1.69
CA ASN A 539 -16.02 -13.40 1.49
C ASN A 539 -16.49 -13.40 0.01
N PRO A 540 -16.14 -14.44 -0.79
CA PRO A 540 -16.54 -14.49 -2.21
C PRO A 540 -18.05 -14.48 -2.44
N GLU A 541 -18.83 -15.14 -1.56
CA GLU A 541 -20.29 -15.15 -1.68
C GLU A 541 -20.88 -13.76 -1.46
N SER A 542 -20.38 -13.04 -0.43
CA SER A 542 -20.79 -11.68 -0.15
C SER A 542 -20.42 -10.73 -1.30
N ALA A 543 -19.23 -10.90 -1.89
CA ALA A 543 -18.78 -10.11 -3.03
C ALA A 543 -19.66 -10.33 -4.27
N HIS A 544 -20.04 -11.56 -4.55
CA HIS A 544 -20.99 -11.89 -5.64
C HIS A 544 -22.39 -11.34 -5.35
N LEU A 545 -22.89 -11.50 -4.13
CA LEU A 545 -24.25 -11.07 -3.79
C LEU A 545 -24.43 -9.56 -3.91
N ILE A 546 -23.41 -8.78 -3.52
CA ILE A 546 -23.47 -7.32 -3.71
C ILE A 546 -23.13 -6.89 -5.14
N GLY A 547 -22.66 -7.79 -6.01
CA GLY A 547 -22.27 -7.51 -7.39
C GLY A 547 -20.93 -6.74 -7.49
N LEU A 548 -20.00 -6.96 -6.56
CA LEU A 548 -18.61 -6.48 -6.68
C LEU A 548 -17.89 -7.23 -7.80
N ILE A 549 -18.11 -8.53 -7.85
CA ILE A 549 -17.59 -9.43 -8.87
C ILE A 549 -18.78 -9.98 -9.66
N PRO A 550 -18.79 -9.87 -11.00
CA PRO A 550 -19.81 -10.53 -11.83
C PRO A 550 -19.91 -12.02 -11.54
N ASN A 551 -21.05 -12.61 -11.84
CA ASN A 551 -21.20 -14.05 -11.71
C ASN A 551 -20.41 -14.78 -12.80
N PHE A 552 -19.43 -15.57 -12.40
CA PHE A 552 -18.61 -16.43 -13.26
C PHE A 552 -18.89 -17.89 -12.92
N PRO A 553 -19.77 -18.57 -13.67
CA PRO A 553 -20.32 -19.89 -13.28
C PRO A 553 -19.28 -20.99 -13.07
N LYS A 554 -18.14 -20.92 -13.79
CA LYS A 554 -17.07 -21.93 -13.73
C LYS A 554 -15.86 -21.48 -12.92
N ALA A 555 -15.76 -20.18 -12.61
CA ALA A 555 -14.55 -19.62 -12.06
C ALA A 555 -14.29 -20.07 -10.62
N LYS A 556 -13.04 -20.45 -10.35
CA LYS A 556 -12.54 -20.62 -8.99
C LYS A 556 -12.07 -19.28 -8.47
N VAL A 557 -12.78 -18.73 -7.47
CA VAL A 557 -12.37 -17.49 -6.81
C VAL A 557 -11.39 -17.82 -5.67
N ARG A 558 -10.20 -17.24 -5.70
CA ARG A 558 -9.21 -17.42 -4.62
C ARG A 558 -8.45 -16.15 -4.30
N SER A 559 -8.12 -15.99 -3.03
CA SER A 559 -7.22 -14.93 -2.58
C SER A 559 -5.77 -15.30 -2.86
N VAL A 560 -5.00 -14.35 -3.34
CA VAL A 560 -3.56 -14.47 -3.62
C VAL A 560 -2.69 -13.59 -2.70
N GLY A 561 -3.29 -12.95 -1.70
CA GLY A 561 -2.56 -12.14 -0.72
C GLY A 561 -1.94 -10.89 -1.33
N ASN A 562 -0.83 -10.43 -0.76
CA ASN A 562 -0.06 -9.32 -1.31
C ASN A 562 0.83 -9.80 -2.47
N ALA A 563 0.22 -10.02 -3.64
CA ALA A 563 0.91 -10.50 -4.84
C ALA A 563 1.92 -9.46 -5.37
N ALA A 564 1.68 -8.16 -5.19
CA ALA A 564 2.61 -7.10 -5.56
C ALA A 564 3.93 -7.22 -4.78
N SER A 565 3.85 -7.41 -3.47
CA SER A 565 5.04 -7.63 -2.64
C SER A 565 5.78 -8.92 -3.02
N LEU A 566 5.04 -9.99 -3.34
CA LEU A 566 5.64 -11.24 -3.81
C LEU A 566 6.39 -11.06 -5.13
N GLY A 567 5.81 -10.36 -6.11
CA GLY A 567 6.48 -10.06 -7.38
C GLY A 567 7.74 -9.21 -7.18
N ALA A 568 7.73 -8.26 -6.24
CA ALA A 568 8.92 -7.50 -5.86
C ALA A 568 10.02 -8.39 -5.28
N ILE A 569 9.66 -9.39 -4.44
CA ILE A 569 10.59 -10.39 -3.88
C ILE A 569 11.15 -11.28 -4.99
N MET A 570 10.31 -11.75 -5.93
CA MET A 570 10.76 -12.58 -7.05
C MET A 570 11.85 -11.88 -7.86
N ALA A 571 11.62 -10.62 -8.25
CA ALA A 571 12.62 -9.84 -8.98
C ALA A 571 13.85 -9.49 -8.12
N LEU A 572 13.73 -9.44 -6.80
CA LEU A 572 14.86 -9.23 -5.90
C LEU A 572 15.84 -10.42 -5.93
N VAL A 573 15.32 -11.65 -5.97
CA VAL A 573 16.12 -12.88 -5.88
C VAL A 573 16.37 -13.54 -7.25
N SER A 574 15.81 -13.02 -8.34
CA SER A 574 15.88 -13.62 -9.67
C SER A 574 16.05 -12.58 -10.79
N GLU A 575 17.15 -12.67 -11.52
CA GLU A 575 17.38 -11.85 -12.72
C GLU A 575 16.37 -12.18 -13.84
N GLU A 576 15.93 -13.43 -13.91
CA GLU A 576 14.94 -13.87 -14.91
C GLU A 576 13.60 -13.17 -14.67
N ASP A 577 13.20 -13.03 -13.41
CA ASP A 577 11.95 -12.35 -13.04
C ASP A 577 12.03 -10.83 -13.30
N CYS A 578 13.20 -10.18 -13.18
CA CYS A 578 13.38 -8.81 -13.64
C CYS A 578 13.14 -8.68 -15.15
N LYS A 579 13.70 -9.59 -15.95
CA LYS A 579 13.50 -9.61 -17.42
C LYS A 579 12.03 -9.91 -17.78
N GLN A 580 11.40 -10.79 -17.01
CA GLN A 580 9.98 -11.10 -17.19
C GLN A 580 9.08 -9.91 -16.89
N ALA A 581 9.40 -9.11 -15.87
CA ALA A 581 8.69 -7.88 -15.56
C ALA A 581 8.70 -6.88 -16.72
N GLU A 582 9.84 -6.73 -17.44
CA GLU A 582 9.91 -5.89 -18.64
C GLU A 582 8.98 -6.41 -19.75
N LYS A 583 9.02 -7.71 -20.04
CA LYS A 583 8.16 -8.32 -21.06
C LYS A 583 6.67 -8.17 -20.72
N ILE A 584 6.33 -8.30 -19.44
CA ILE A 584 4.95 -8.08 -18.96
C ILE A 584 4.52 -6.65 -19.26
N SER A 585 5.33 -5.66 -18.88
CA SER A 585 5.00 -4.24 -19.10
C SER A 585 4.83 -3.89 -20.58
N GLU A 586 5.60 -4.53 -21.46
CA GLU A 586 5.51 -4.35 -22.92
C GLU A 586 4.32 -5.08 -23.54
N GLY A 587 3.96 -6.26 -22.97
CA GLY A 587 2.95 -7.16 -23.53
C GLY A 587 1.53 -6.97 -23.00
N VAL A 588 1.29 -6.04 -22.06
CA VAL A 588 -0.04 -5.76 -21.52
C VAL A 588 -0.66 -4.54 -22.18
N ASP A 589 -1.86 -4.71 -22.75
CA ASP A 589 -2.64 -3.60 -23.29
C ASP A 589 -3.40 -2.88 -22.15
N TYR A 590 -3.20 -1.58 -22.05
CA TYR A 590 -3.93 -0.73 -21.12
C TYR A 590 -5.23 -0.21 -21.72
N VAL A 591 -6.30 -0.31 -20.96
CA VAL A 591 -7.62 0.20 -21.33
C VAL A 591 -7.95 1.41 -20.44
N GLU A 592 -8.01 2.60 -21.06
CA GLU A 592 -8.49 3.81 -20.39
C GLU A 592 -10.01 3.80 -20.33
N LEU A 593 -10.56 3.51 -19.14
CA LEU A 593 -12.01 3.34 -18.95
C LEU A 593 -12.80 4.61 -19.27
N ALA A 594 -12.23 5.78 -18.97
CA ALA A 594 -12.88 7.07 -19.26
C ALA A 594 -13.03 7.36 -20.76
N SER A 595 -12.32 6.63 -21.62
CA SER A 595 -12.43 6.77 -23.08
C SER A 595 -13.60 5.99 -23.68
N PHE A 596 -14.27 5.14 -22.89
CA PHE A 596 -15.43 4.39 -23.36
C PHE A 596 -16.70 5.22 -23.20
N PRO A 597 -17.42 5.55 -24.29
CA PRO A 597 -18.67 6.31 -24.23
C PRO A 597 -19.73 5.67 -23.32
N GLU A 598 -19.78 4.34 -23.28
CA GLU A 598 -20.75 3.57 -22.50
C GLU A 598 -20.35 3.42 -21.02
N PHE A 599 -19.16 3.89 -20.61
CA PHE A 599 -18.68 3.73 -19.24
C PHE A 599 -19.62 4.32 -18.19
N PRO A 600 -20.21 5.52 -18.35
CA PRO A 600 -21.16 6.06 -17.37
C PRO A 600 -22.40 5.19 -17.18
N ASP A 601 -22.93 4.60 -18.23
CA ASP A 601 -24.11 3.73 -18.18
C ASP A 601 -23.78 2.38 -17.53
N ILE A 602 -22.65 1.79 -17.90
CA ILE A 602 -22.14 0.56 -17.29
C ILE A 602 -21.90 0.78 -15.79
N LEU A 603 -21.31 1.92 -15.40
CA LEU A 603 -21.05 2.28 -14.01
C LEU A 603 -22.37 2.44 -13.22
N THR A 604 -23.33 3.15 -13.79
CA THR A 604 -24.65 3.36 -13.16
C THR A 604 -25.37 2.04 -12.90
N GLN A 605 -25.35 1.12 -13.87
CA GLN A 605 -25.91 -0.22 -13.71
C GLN A 605 -25.12 -1.04 -12.68
N ALA A 606 -23.78 -1.00 -12.74
CA ALA A 606 -22.91 -1.73 -11.85
C ALA A 606 -22.97 -1.22 -10.39
N MET A 607 -23.43 -0.01 -10.14
CA MET A 607 -23.68 0.49 -8.77
C MET A 607 -24.84 -0.22 -8.08
N ARG A 608 -25.81 -0.77 -8.80
CA ARG A 608 -26.92 -1.51 -8.18
C ARG A 608 -26.40 -2.77 -7.51
N PHE A 609 -27.01 -3.12 -6.36
CA PHE A 609 -26.76 -4.40 -5.69
C PHE A 609 -27.51 -5.54 -6.39
N GLY A 610 -27.06 -6.76 -6.12
CA GLY A 610 -27.57 -7.99 -6.70
C GLY A 610 -26.59 -8.61 -7.70
N LYS A 611 -26.92 -9.82 -8.16
CA LYS A 611 -26.10 -10.50 -9.17
C LYS A 611 -26.03 -9.62 -10.42
N GLN A 612 -24.84 -9.32 -10.86
CA GLN A 612 -24.59 -8.58 -12.09
C GLN A 612 -24.56 -9.57 -13.24
N ASP A 613 -25.69 -9.67 -13.90
CA ASP A 613 -25.85 -10.51 -15.09
C ASP A 613 -25.49 -9.76 -16.36
#